data_da64ab523a70e1ad51ad9f1df23dabae
#
_entry.id   da64ab523a70e1ad51ad9f1df23dabae
#
_cell.length_a   1.000
_cell.length_b   1.000
_cell.length_c   1.000
_cell.angle_alpha   90.00
_cell.angle_beta   90.00
_cell.angle_gamma   90.00
#
_symmetry.space_group_name_H-M   'P 1'
#
loop_
_entity.id
_entity.type
_entity.pdbx_description
1 polymer ?
#
loop_
_entity_poly.entity_id
_entity_poly.type
_entity_poly.pdbx_seq_one_letter_code
_entity_poly.pdbx_strand_id
1 'polypeptide(L)'
;NRTALEPYFWRAPNDNDYGNKMPQKSNVWRSAQTNRYVSKCQVGEPTEEGVLVTFDMVLSDLKQPYHLSYLFRKDGSIDVKASMNTKGKKLPELPRFGMRMTLPKGFENVSYYGRGPWENYCDTTTSQFSGIYNSTVTDMYYPYIFPQQTGNHCDVRWAEISSPQSGI
;
A
#
# COMPACT_ATOMS: atom_id res chain seq x y z
N ASN A 1 -4.72 -11.15 10.35
CA ASN A 1 -3.60 -10.71 9.50
C ASN A 1 -2.41 -11.65 9.65
N ARG A 2 -1.71 -11.89 8.54
CA ARG A 2 -0.46 -12.65 8.54
C ARG A 2 0.75 -11.72 8.74
N THR A 3 0.63 -10.47 8.29
CA THR A 3 1.59 -9.40 8.54
C THR A 3 0.86 -8.16 9.04
N ALA A 4 1.55 -7.34 9.84
CA ALA A 4 1.08 -6.00 10.14
C ALA A 4 1.03 -5.16 8.85
N LEU A 5 0.23 -4.09 8.87
CA LEU A 5 0.26 -3.07 7.82
C LEU A 5 1.63 -2.38 7.85
N GLU A 6 2.36 -2.41 6.74
CA GLU A 6 3.73 -1.91 6.66
C GLU A 6 3.94 -0.94 5.49
N PRO A 7 4.90 -0.01 5.57
CA PRO A 7 5.27 0.86 4.47
C PRO A 7 5.63 0.09 3.21
N TYR A 8 5.22 0.60 2.06
CA TYR A 8 5.48 -0.03 0.78
C TYR A 8 5.85 1.01 -0.27
N PHE A 9 7.08 0.93 -0.79
CA PHE A 9 7.67 1.91 -1.70
C PHE A 9 8.05 1.35 -3.06
N TRP A 10 7.87 0.05 -3.25
CA TRP A 10 8.26 -0.65 -4.47
C TRP A 10 7.06 -1.25 -5.18
N ARG A 11 7.20 -1.51 -6.46
CA ARG A 11 6.29 -2.31 -7.27
C ARG A 11 7.07 -3.20 -8.23
N ALA A 12 6.45 -4.24 -8.75
CA ALA A 12 7.05 -5.03 -9.83
C ALA A 12 7.24 -4.13 -11.06
N PRO A 13 8.45 -4.08 -11.65
CA PRO A 13 8.70 -3.29 -12.84
C PRO A 13 7.90 -3.81 -14.03
N ASN A 14 7.43 -2.90 -14.88
CA ASN A 14 6.90 -3.19 -16.20
C ASN A 14 7.92 -2.83 -17.30
N ASP A 15 7.57 -3.03 -18.58
CA ASP A 15 8.47 -2.77 -19.70
C ASP A 15 8.93 -1.30 -19.75
N ASN A 16 8.04 -0.36 -19.47
CA ASN A 16 8.37 1.07 -19.42
C ASN A 16 9.38 1.37 -18.31
N ASP A 17 9.25 0.69 -17.17
CA ASP A 17 10.21 0.83 -16.07
C ASP A 17 11.60 0.30 -16.44
N TYR A 18 11.67 -0.80 -17.16
CA TYR A 18 12.94 -1.32 -17.67
C TYR A 18 13.54 -0.36 -18.71
N GLY A 19 12.75 0.18 -19.62
CA GLY A 19 13.18 1.19 -20.58
C GLY A 19 13.72 2.46 -19.92
N ASN A 20 13.09 2.92 -18.86
CA ASN A 20 13.52 4.07 -18.05
C ASN A 20 14.63 3.72 -17.04
N LYS A 21 15.05 2.48 -16.91
CA LYS A 21 16.03 2.00 -15.93
C LYS A 21 15.59 2.23 -14.47
N MET A 22 14.28 2.21 -14.19
CA MET A 22 13.74 2.40 -12.85
C MET A 22 14.33 1.39 -11.84
N PRO A 23 14.48 0.08 -12.16
CA PRO A 23 15.08 -0.88 -11.24
C PRO A 23 16.48 -0.50 -10.76
N GLN A 24 17.27 0.15 -11.63
CA GLN A 24 18.63 0.58 -11.28
C GLN A 24 18.63 1.92 -10.52
N LYS A 25 17.87 2.91 -11.02
CA LYS A 25 17.81 4.26 -10.47
C LYS A 25 17.16 4.33 -9.09
N SER A 26 16.13 3.50 -8.88
CA SER A 26 15.24 3.57 -7.72
C SER A 26 15.33 2.37 -6.78
N ASN A 27 16.31 1.47 -6.98
CA ASN A 27 16.46 0.21 -6.24
C ASN A 27 16.52 0.39 -4.71
N VAL A 28 17.04 1.51 -4.24
CA VAL A 28 17.09 1.83 -2.80
C VAL A 28 15.71 1.79 -2.12
N TRP A 29 14.64 2.10 -2.87
CA TRP A 29 13.28 2.02 -2.34
C TRP A 29 12.78 0.60 -2.13
N ARG A 30 13.35 -0.38 -2.85
CA ARG A 30 13.05 -1.79 -2.66
C ARG A 30 13.53 -2.29 -1.30
N SER A 31 14.71 -1.86 -0.86
CA SER A 31 15.26 -2.20 0.46
C SER A 31 14.72 -1.31 1.57
N ALA A 32 14.40 -0.06 1.29
CA ALA A 32 13.94 0.91 2.29
C ALA A 32 12.68 0.47 3.06
N GLN A 33 11.80 -0.31 2.43
CA GLN A 33 10.60 -0.85 3.08
C GLN A 33 10.93 -1.87 4.18
N THR A 34 12.05 -2.57 4.10
CA THR A 34 12.48 -3.57 5.09
C THR A 34 13.64 -3.07 5.94
N ASN A 35 14.55 -2.29 5.36
CA ASN A 35 15.70 -1.73 6.05
C ASN A 35 15.34 -0.41 6.74
N ARG A 36 14.56 -0.54 7.83
CA ARG A 36 14.12 0.59 8.66
C ARG A 36 14.20 0.22 10.14
N TYR A 37 14.30 1.22 10.97
CA TYR A 37 14.19 1.06 12.42
C TYR A 37 13.26 2.09 13.03
N VAL A 38 12.66 1.75 14.15
CA VAL A 38 11.83 2.65 14.97
C VAL A 38 12.77 3.43 15.89
N SER A 39 12.81 4.75 15.73
CA SER A 39 13.57 5.64 16.60
C SER A 39 12.76 6.06 17.84
N LYS A 40 11.43 6.13 17.70
CA LYS A 40 10.52 6.47 18.80
C LYS A 40 9.18 5.79 18.58
N CYS A 41 8.63 5.26 19.67
CA CYS A 41 7.26 4.74 19.72
C CYS A 41 6.55 5.41 20.91
N GLN A 42 5.33 5.88 20.70
CA GLN A 42 4.51 6.49 21.74
C GLN A 42 3.11 5.93 21.69
N VAL A 43 2.57 5.58 22.85
CA VAL A 43 1.17 5.21 23.03
C VAL A 43 0.52 6.35 23.81
N GLY A 44 -0.48 6.98 23.22
CA GLY A 44 -1.24 8.04 23.84
C GLY A 44 -2.22 7.52 24.89
N GLU A 45 -2.65 8.40 25.77
CA GLU A 45 -3.74 8.10 26.70
C GLU A 45 -5.05 7.86 25.95
N PRO A 46 -5.91 6.97 26.45
CA PRO A 46 -7.24 6.77 25.87
C PRO A 46 -8.07 8.05 25.87
N THR A 47 -8.68 8.36 24.73
CA THR A 47 -9.57 9.50 24.52
C THR A 47 -10.97 9.05 24.09
N GLU A 48 -11.90 9.99 23.91
CA GLU A 48 -13.20 9.70 23.32
C GLU A 48 -13.10 9.14 21.91
N GLU A 49 -12.09 9.55 21.14
CA GLU A 49 -11.84 9.07 19.78
C GLU A 49 -11.17 7.69 19.72
N GLY A 50 -10.44 7.30 20.78
CA GLY A 50 -9.70 6.05 20.82
C GLY A 50 -8.29 6.22 21.42
N VAL A 51 -7.39 5.31 21.04
CA VAL A 51 -5.98 5.31 21.48
C VAL A 51 -5.08 5.57 20.26
N LEU A 52 -4.29 6.64 20.32
CA LEU A 52 -3.32 7.00 19.29
C LEU A 52 -1.97 6.34 19.58
N VAL A 53 -1.45 5.60 18.61
CA VAL A 53 -0.08 5.04 18.63
C VAL A 53 0.72 5.65 17.49
N THR A 54 1.89 6.19 17.80
CA THR A 54 2.76 6.83 16.81
C THR A 54 4.13 6.19 16.77
N PHE A 55 4.71 6.14 15.58
CA PHE A 55 6.04 5.64 15.31
C PHE A 55 6.82 6.66 14.49
N ASP A 56 7.96 7.10 15.02
CA ASP A 56 8.98 7.76 14.24
C ASP A 56 10.00 6.71 13.80
N MET A 57 10.19 6.59 12.50
CA MET A 57 11.06 5.61 11.89
C MET A 57 12.12 6.30 11.04
N VAL A 58 13.19 5.59 10.77
CA VAL A 58 14.20 6.00 9.79
C VAL A 58 14.38 4.89 8.77
N LEU A 59 14.23 5.25 7.49
CA LEU A 59 14.60 4.40 6.37
C LEU A 59 16.12 4.45 6.23
N SER A 60 16.80 3.38 6.66
CA SER A 60 18.25 3.38 6.94
C SER A 60 19.10 3.77 5.72
N ASP A 61 18.81 3.18 4.54
CA ASP A 61 19.59 3.38 3.32
C ASP A 61 19.51 4.83 2.79
N LEU A 62 18.40 5.50 3.08
CA LEU A 62 18.13 6.88 2.64
C LEU A 62 18.36 7.91 3.75
N LYS A 63 18.59 7.46 4.97
CA LYS A 63 18.59 8.30 6.19
C LYS A 63 17.35 9.21 6.22
N GLN A 64 16.21 8.65 5.80
CA GLN A 64 14.97 9.39 5.58
C GLN A 64 14.01 9.15 6.74
N PRO A 65 13.60 10.21 7.48
CA PRO A 65 12.52 10.12 8.47
C PRO A 65 11.20 9.71 7.82
N TYR A 66 10.48 8.82 8.49
CA TYR A 66 9.16 8.35 8.13
C TYR A 66 8.30 8.30 9.38
N HIS A 67 7.13 8.92 9.33
CA HIS A 67 6.20 8.97 10.44
C HIS A 67 4.97 8.14 10.14
N LEU A 68 4.55 7.31 11.11
CA LEU A 68 3.39 6.44 11.02
C LEU A 68 2.55 6.57 12.28
N SER A 69 1.25 6.72 12.15
CA SER A 69 0.32 6.72 13.27
C SER A 69 -0.88 5.82 13.02
N TYR A 70 -1.36 5.21 14.10
CA TYR A 70 -2.57 4.41 14.15
C TYR A 70 -3.48 4.97 15.24
N LEU A 71 -4.72 5.34 14.88
CA LEU A 71 -5.75 5.63 15.86
C LEU A 71 -6.70 4.42 15.94
N PHE A 72 -6.63 3.70 17.03
CA PHE A 72 -7.50 2.56 17.34
C PHE A 72 -8.79 3.08 17.95
N ARG A 73 -9.89 3.01 17.20
CA ARG A 73 -11.19 3.53 17.61
C ARG A 73 -11.99 2.49 18.40
N LYS A 74 -12.96 2.98 19.17
CA LYS A 74 -13.84 2.14 20.02
C LYS A 74 -14.72 1.18 19.22
N ASP A 75 -15.03 1.49 17.97
CA ASP A 75 -15.81 0.65 17.06
C ASP A 75 -15.00 -0.46 16.37
N GLY A 76 -13.69 -0.56 16.70
CA GLY A 76 -12.76 -1.53 16.12
C GLY A 76 -12.10 -1.06 14.82
N SER A 77 -12.45 0.11 14.30
CA SER A 77 -11.77 0.69 13.14
C SER A 77 -10.39 1.24 13.51
N ILE A 78 -9.52 1.35 12.53
CA ILE A 78 -8.16 1.86 12.69
C ILE A 78 -7.88 2.90 11.62
N ASP A 79 -7.69 4.16 12.02
CA ASP A 79 -7.19 5.17 11.10
C ASP A 79 -5.68 5.05 11.00
N VAL A 80 -5.18 5.01 9.77
CA VAL A 80 -3.74 4.91 9.50
C VAL A 80 -3.28 6.16 8.75
N LYS A 81 -2.27 6.83 9.29
CA LYS A 81 -1.65 7.98 8.65
C LYS A 81 -0.15 7.78 8.54
N ALA A 82 0.34 7.84 7.31
CA ALA A 82 1.76 7.74 6.98
C ALA A 82 2.25 9.02 6.31
N SER A 83 3.42 9.49 6.68
CA SER A 83 4.01 10.69 6.08
C SER A 83 5.53 10.62 5.99
N MET A 84 6.05 11.23 4.94
CA MET A 84 7.47 11.37 4.66
C MET A 84 7.73 12.73 4.01
N ASN A 85 8.58 13.54 4.61
CA ASN A 85 8.96 14.82 4.04
C ASN A 85 10.24 14.68 3.22
N THR A 86 10.12 14.81 1.91
CA THR A 86 11.22 14.70 0.95
C THR A 86 11.75 16.06 0.47
N LYS A 87 11.18 17.16 0.97
CA LYS A 87 11.55 18.51 0.54
C LYS A 87 13.04 18.80 0.78
N GLY A 88 13.71 19.30 -0.24
CA GLY A 88 15.13 19.67 -0.18
C GLY A 88 16.12 18.51 -0.21
N LYS A 89 15.65 17.27 -0.41
CA LYS A 89 16.51 16.08 -0.50
C LYS A 89 16.64 15.59 -1.94
N LYS A 90 17.85 15.21 -2.32
CA LYS A 90 18.11 14.53 -3.59
C LYS A 90 17.86 13.02 -3.42
N LEU A 91 16.60 12.62 -3.49
CA LEU A 91 16.21 11.23 -3.45
C LEU A 91 15.95 10.72 -4.87
N PRO A 92 16.17 9.43 -5.14
CA PRO A 92 15.74 8.81 -6.39
C PRO A 92 14.22 8.91 -6.53
N GLU A 93 13.75 8.81 -7.77
CA GLU A 93 12.32 8.74 -8.06
C GLU A 93 11.66 7.64 -7.25
N LEU A 94 10.52 7.96 -6.61
CA LEU A 94 9.78 7.07 -5.74
C LEU A 94 8.76 6.27 -6.56
N PRO A 95 8.94 4.94 -6.73
CA PRO A 95 8.04 4.14 -7.55
C PRO A 95 6.62 4.03 -7.00
N ARG A 96 6.47 4.07 -5.67
CA ARG A 96 5.19 3.99 -4.96
C ARG A 96 5.33 4.62 -3.58
N PHE A 97 4.25 5.24 -3.11
CA PHE A 97 4.08 5.60 -1.70
C PHE A 97 2.78 4.98 -1.20
N GLY A 98 2.89 4.02 -0.30
CA GLY A 98 1.71 3.32 0.21
C GLY A 98 2.03 2.39 1.36
N MET A 99 1.04 1.57 1.65
CA MET A 99 1.09 0.53 2.68
C MET A 99 0.71 -0.80 2.06
N ARG A 100 1.18 -1.90 2.65
CA ARG A 100 0.75 -3.25 2.29
C ARG A 100 0.52 -4.10 3.53
N MET A 101 -0.32 -5.10 3.38
CA MET A 101 -0.51 -6.17 4.35
C MET A 101 -0.73 -7.49 3.63
N THR A 102 -0.52 -8.60 4.33
CA THR A 102 -0.80 -9.94 3.82
C THR A 102 -1.93 -10.53 4.64
N LEU A 103 -2.99 -10.96 3.97
CA LEU A 103 -4.10 -11.67 4.57
C LEU A 103 -3.88 -13.19 4.55
N PRO A 104 -4.49 -13.95 5.47
CA PRO A 104 -4.47 -15.41 5.42
C PRO A 104 -5.12 -15.97 4.15
N LYS A 105 -4.75 -17.18 3.80
CA LYS A 105 -5.44 -17.94 2.74
C LYS A 105 -6.92 -18.07 3.10
N GLY A 106 -7.79 -17.88 2.11
CA GLY A 106 -9.25 -17.93 2.27
C GLY A 106 -9.93 -16.57 2.19
N PHE A 107 -9.19 -15.47 2.30
CA PHE A 107 -9.68 -14.14 1.97
C PHE A 107 -9.65 -13.96 0.45
N GLU A 108 -10.68 -14.47 -0.20
CA GLU A 108 -10.73 -14.60 -1.65
C GLU A 108 -11.74 -13.63 -2.29
N ASN A 109 -12.81 -13.28 -1.59
CA ASN A 109 -13.84 -12.40 -2.15
C ASN A 109 -13.38 -10.93 -2.03
N VAL A 110 -13.52 -10.18 -3.10
CA VAL A 110 -13.20 -8.75 -3.16
C VAL A 110 -14.42 -7.98 -3.65
N SER A 111 -14.81 -6.96 -2.89
CA SER A 111 -15.77 -5.95 -3.30
C SER A 111 -15.13 -4.58 -3.17
N TYR A 112 -15.30 -3.71 -4.15
CA TYR A 112 -14.69 -2.38 -4.08
C TYR A 112 -15.50 -1.34 -4.83
N TYR A 113 -15.38 -0.08 -4.40
CA TYR A 113 -15.85 1.09 -5.14
C TYR A 113 -14.63 1.84 -5.70
N GLY A 114 -14.50 1.80 -7.01
CA GLY A 114 -13.36 2.38 -7.72
C GLY A 114 -13.52 2.24 -9.22
N ARG A 115 -12.43 2.41 -9.98
CA ARG A 115 -12.44 2.15 -11.42
C ARG A 115 -12.31 0.65 -11.69
N GLY A 116 -13.15 0.17 -12.59
CA GLY A 116 -13.22 -1.26 -12.94
C GLY A 116 -14.12 -1.51 -14.16
N PRO A 117 -14.44 -2.80 -14.44
CA PRO A 117 -14.07 -4.00 -13.64
C PRO A 117 -12.63 -4.47 -13.80
N TRP A 118 -11.94 -4.09 -14.89
CA TRP A 118 -10.59 -4.57 -15.20
C TRP A 118 -9.52 -3.77 -14.47
N GLU A 119 -8.32 -4.34 -14.36
CA GLU A 119 -7.16 -3.61 -13.84
C GLU A 119 -6.94 -2.33 -14.65
N ASN A 120 -6.49 -1.30 -13.96
CA ASN A 120 -6.20 -0.01 -14.57
C ASN A 120 -5.09 0.73 -13.82
N TYR A 121 -4.37 1.57 -14.56
CA TYR A 121 -3.24 2.36 -14.10
C TYR A 121 -3.45 3.81 -14.51
N CYS A 122 -2.61 4.74 -14.04
CA CYS A 122 -2.77 6.17 -14.30
C CYS A 122 -2.83 6.54 -15.80
N ASP A 123 -2.22 5.75 -16.66
CA ASP A 123 -2.20 5.91 -18.10
C ASP A 123 -3.39 5.24 -18.82
N THR A 124 -4.15 4.38 -18.13
CA THR A 124 -5.29 3.64 -18.68
C THR A 124 -6.61 3.88 -17.92
N THR A 125 -6.67 4.87 -17.03
CA THR A 125 -7.86 5.16 -16.21
C THR A 125 -9.11 5.47 -17.01
N THR A 126 -8.97 6.07 -18.21
CA THR A 126 -10.09 6.43 -19.07
C THR A 126 -10.81 5.25 -19.69
N SER A 127 -10.21 4.06 -19.69
CA SER A 127 -10.82 2.83 -20.18
C SER A 127 -11.80 2.19 -19.20
N GLN A 128 -11.87 2.69 -17.96
CA GLN A 128 -12.64 2.09 -16.88
C GLN A 128 -13.56 3.12 -16.22
N PHE A 129 -14.72 2.68 -15.77
CA PHE A 129 -15.72 3.53 -15.12
C PHE A 129 -15.72 3.32 -13.61
N SER A 130 -16.06 4.38 -12.88
CA SER A 130 -16.26 4.29 -11.43
C SER A 130 -17.56 3.57 -11.12
N GLY A 131 -17.50 2.58 -10.25
CA GLY A 131 -18.64 1.76 -9.85
C GLY A 131 -18.29 0.84 -8.68
N ILE A 132 -19.30 0.10 -8.22
CA ILE A 132 -19.11 -0.98 -7.26
C ILE A 132 -18.94 -2.29 -8.03
N TYR A 133 -17.82 -2.95 -7.80
CA TYR A 133 -17.45 -4.19 -8.46
C TYR A 133 -17.16 -5.30 -7.46
N ASN A 134 -17.49 -6.53 -7.88
CA ASN A 134 -17.18 -7.74 -7.13
C ASN A 134 -16.26 -8.61 -7.98
N SER A 135 -15.28 -9.22 -7.36
CA SER A 135 -14.30 -10.10 -7.99
C SER A 135 -13.75 -11.09 -6.97
N THR A 136 -12.79 -11.88 -7.39
CA THR A 136 -11.98 -12.71 -6.50
C THR A 136 -10.52 -12.30 -6.60
N VAL A 137 -9.74 -12.60 -5.55
CA VAL A 137 -8.27 -12.38 -5.59
C VAL A 137 -7.66 -13.14 -6.75
N THR A 138 -8.15 -14.35 -7.02
CA THR A 138 -7.70 -15.17 -8.16
C THR A 138 -8.01 -14.51 -9.51
N ASP A 139 -9.21 -13.98 -9.70
CA ASP A 139 -9.62 -13.35 -10.97
C ASP A 139 -8.95 -11.98 -11.20
N MET A 140 -8.49 -11.33 -10.14
CA MET A 140 -7.73 -10.06 -10.24
C MET A 140 -6.27 -10.27 -10.68
N TYR A 141 -5.80 -11.50 -10.74
CA TYR A 141 -4.48 -11.82 -11.25
C TYR A 141 -4.51 -11.96 -12.77
N TYR A 142 -3.69 -11.17 -13.46
CA TYR A 142 -3.50 -11.29 -14.91
C TYR A 142 -2.14 -11.92 -15.22
N PRO A 143 -2.10 -13.06 -15.95
CA PRO A 143 -0.86 -13.80 -16.23
C PRO A 143 -0.13 -13.19 -17.45
N TYR A 144 0.48 -12.03 -17.28
CA TYR A 144 1.32 -11.45 -18.31
C TYR A 144 2.45 -12.39 -18.72
N ILE A 145 2.81 -12.42 -20.01
CA ILE A 145 3.92 -13.23 -20.55
C ILE A 145 5.23 -12.87 -19.83
N PHE A 146 5.50 -11.58 -19.64
CA PHE A 146 6.58 -11.11 -18.77
C PHE A 146 5.99 -10.74 -17.41
N PRO A 147 6.42 -11.43 -16.33
CA PRO A 147 5.92 -11.11 -14.99
C PRO A 147 6.15 -9.64 -14.64
N GLN A 148 5.07 -8.94 -14.33
CA GLN A 148 5.05 -7.54 -13.97
C GLN A 148 3.96 -7.26 -12.94
N GLN A 149 3.79 -6.01 -12.54
CA GLN A 149 2.68 -5.65 -11.68
C GLN A 149 1.34 -5.92 -12.36
N THR A 150 0.39 -6.45 -11.61
CA THR A 150 -0.96 -6.78 -12.06
C THR A 150 -2.00 -6.47 -10.97
N GLY A 151 -3.27 -6.36 -11.34
CA GLY A 151 -4.40 -6.20 -10.43
C GLY A 151 -4.55 -4.80 -9.80
N ASN A 152 -3.93 -3.77 -10.37
CA ASN A 152 -4.10 -2.41 -9.86
C ASN A 152 -5.47 -1.83 -10.23
N HIS A 153 -6.10 -1.13 -9.29
CA HIS A 153 -7.30 -0.32 -9.51
C HIS A 153 -7.07 1.12 -9.03
N CYS A 154 -7.43 2.08 -9.88
CA CYS A 154 -7.35 3.51 -9.57
C CYS A 154 -8.66 4.03 -8.96
N ASP A 155 -8.56 5.17 -8.28
CA ASP A 155 -9.70 5.89 -7.69
C ASP A 155 -10.54 5.03 -6.72
N VAL A 156 -9.92 4.05 -6.07
CA VAL A 156 -10.58 3.21 -5.06
C VAL A 156 -10.90 4.05 -3.83
N ARG A 157 -12.17 4.06 -3.43
CA ARG A 157 -12.67 4.77 -2.25
C ARG A 157 -12.76 3.86 -1.04
N TRP A 158 -13.15 2.62 -1.28
CA TRP A 158 -13.15 1.54 -0.29
C TRP A 158 -12.97 0.19 -0.98
N ALA A 159 -12.48 -0.76 -0.24
CA ALA A 159 -12.44 -2.17 -0.62
C ALA A 159 -12.75 -3.03 0.60
N GLU A 160 -13.48 -4.10 0.37
CA GLU A 160 -13.72 -5.17 1.32
C GLU A 160 -13.09 -6.45 0.79
N ILE A 161 -12.31 -7.11 1.63
CA ILE A 161 -11.73 -8.41 1.32
C ILE A 161 -12.23 -9.40 2.34
N SER A 162 -12.98 -10.42 1.90
CA SER A 162 -13.67 -11.33 2.81
C SER A 162 -13.40 -12.80 2.52
N SER A 163 -13.64 -13.59 3.55
CA SER A 163 -13.75 -15.03 3.49
C SER A 163 -15.17 -15.43 3.95
N PRO A 164 -15.60 -16.70 3.80
CA PRO A 164 -16.90 -17.13 4.31
C PRO A 164 -17.12 -16.88 5.82
N GLN A 165 -16.05 -16.73 6.59
CA GLN A 165 -16.11 -16.54 8.04
C GLN A 165 -15.82 -15.09 8.48
N SER A 166 -15.19 -14.26 7.68
CA SER A 166 -14.79 -12.90 8.08
C SER A 166 -14.49 -12.00 6.88
N GLY A 167 -14.56 -10.67 7.09
CA GLY A 167 -14.21 -9.63 6.12
C GLY A 167 -13.34 -8.51 6.73
N ILE A 168 -12.73 -7.72 5.86
CA ILE A 168 -11.94 -6.50 6.18
C ILE A 168 -12.30 -5.39 5.18
#